data_fe8abfa511d5c4004abe56903be26661
#
_entry.id   fe8abfa511d5c4004abe56903be26661
#
_cell.length_a   1.000
_cell.length_b   1.000
_cell.length_c   1.000
_cell.angle_alpha   90.00
_cell.angle_beta   90.00
_cell.angle_gamma   90.00
#
_symmetry.space_group_name_H-M   'P 1'
#
loop_
_entity.id
_entity.type
_entity.pdbx_description
1 polymer ?
#
loop_
_entity_poly.entity_id
_entity_poly.type
_entity_poly.pdbx_seq_one_letter_code
_entity_poly.pdbx_strand_id
1 'polypeptide(L)'
;MKENKKAILEILKKKSKKDGKFENLVLNLALQKIDSDSFEFDGDAVYTNDKKRLVYCMSQEASFAIPEGVEIIGEMAFRGKKALKNIIIANSVKEIEHDAFYDCDELDNVYVPAGVKVVKSYAF
;
A
#
# COMPACT_ATOMS: atom_id res chain seq x y z
N MET A 1 -1.40 -15.98 6.35
CA MET A 1 -2.34 -16.73 5.52
C MET A 1 -2.26 -16.24 4.09
N LYS A 2 -2.15 -17.14 3.15
CA LYS A 2 -2.02 -16.80 1.74
C LYS A 2 -3.38 -16.70 1.07
N GLU A 3 -3.58 -15.62 0.33
CA GLU A 3 -4.82 -15.38 -0.37
C GLU A 3 -4.54 -15.11 -1.85
N ASN A 4 -5.44 -15.53 -2.73
CA ASN A 4 -5.32 -15.17 -4.14
C ASN A 4 -6.01 -13.83 -4.41
N LYS A 5 -5.88 -13.32 -5.63
CA LYS A 5 -6.43 -12.00 -5.99
C LYS A 5 -7.92 -11.90 -5.73
N LYS A 6 -8.67 -12.93 -6.06
CA LYS A 6 -10.11 -12.94 -5.85
C LYS A 6 -10.46 -12.86 -4.37
N ALA A 7 -9.76 -13.64 -3.54
CA ALA A 7 -10.00 -13.66 -2.11
C ALA A 7 -9.66 -12.31 -1.47
N ILE A 8 -8.57 -11.68 -1.90
CA ILE A 8 -8.20 -10.34 -1.42
C ILE A 8 -9.31 -9.33 -1.73
N LEU A 9 -9.84 -9.35 -2.94
CA LEU A 9 -10.92 -8.44 -3.32
C LEU A 9 -12.16 -8.65 -2.47
N GLU A 10 -12.51 -9.90 -2.17
CA GLU A 10 -13.66 -10.19 -1.32
C GLU A 10 -13.46 -9.71 0.11
N ILE A 11 -12.26 -9.89 0.66
CA ILE A 11 -11.94 -9.40 2.00
C ILE A 11 -12.07 -7.88 2.06
N LEU A 12 -11.57 -7.20 1.05
CA LEU A 12 -11.61 -5.73 1.01
C LEU A 12 -13.03 -5.19 0.89
N LYS A 13 -13.88 -5.86 0.13
CA LYS A 13 -15.29 -5.47 0.04
C LYS A 13 -15.96 -5.50 1.40
N LYS A 14 -15.62 -6.48 2.22
CA LYS A 14 -16.20 -6.59 3.56
C LYS A 14 -15.65 -5.56 4.52
N LYS A 15 -14.40 -5.14 4.34
CA LYS A 15 -13.76 -4.15 5.20
C LYS A 15 -14.11 -2.71 4.81
N SER A 16 -14.52 -2.48 3.60
CA SER A 16 -14.85 -1.16 3.11
C SER A 16 -16.12 -0.65 3.78
N LYS A 17 -16.07 0.54 4.34
CA LYS A 17 -17.16 1.10 5.15
C LYS A 17 -18.16 1.90 4.35
N LYS A 18 -18.00 2.17 3.15
CA LYS A 18 -18.93 2.93 2.33
C LYS A 18 -18.98 2.31 0.96
N ASP A 19 -19.17 3.14 -0.02
CA ASP A 19 -19.05 2.72 -1.38
C ASP A 19 -17.58 2.43 -1.67
N GLY A 20 -17.19 1.19 -1.60
CA GLY A 20 -15.81 0.75 -1.83
C GLY A 20 -15.41 0.71 -3.30
N LYS A 21 -16.18 1.29 -4.19
CA LYS A 21 -15.91 1.21 -5.63
C LYS A 21 -14.54 1.75 -6.01
N PHE A 22 -14.16 2.91 -5.45
CA PHE A 22 -12.87 3.52 -5.75
C PHE A 22 -11.72 2.64 -5.27
N GLU A 23 -11.82 2.19 -4.03
CA GLU A 23 -10.78 1.33 -3.46
C GLU A 23 -10.66 0.01 -4.19
N ASN A 24 -11.80 -0.59 -4.57
CA ASN A 24 -11.80 -1.82 -5.35
C ASN A 24 -11.15 -1.62 -6.71
N LEU A 25 -11.40 -0.50 -7.35
CA LEU A 25 -10.78 -0.17 -8.64
C LEU A 25 -9.27 -0.05 -8.51
N VAL A 26 -8.81 0.73 -7.53
CA VAL A 26 -7.39 0.96 -7.31
C VAL A 26 -6.68 -0.36 -6.99
N LEU A 27 -7.26 -1.16 -6.10
CA LEU A 27 -6.69 -2.45 -5.75
C LEU A 27 -6.64 -3.39 -6.95
N ASN A 28 -7.71 -3.43 -7.72
CA ASN A 28 -7.77 -4.29 -8.90
C ASN A 28 -6.67 -3.93 -9.90
N LEU A 29 -6.47 -2.63 -10.13
CA LEU A 29 -5.39 -2.16 -11.00
C LEU A 29 -4.02 -2.55 -10.45
N ALA A 30 -3.83 -2.40 -9.16
CA ALA A 30 -2.56 -2.77 -8.52
C ALA A 30 -2.29 -4.27 -8.64
N LEU A 31 -3.30 -5.09 -8.40
CA LEU A 31 -3.17 -6.55 -8.46
C LEU A 31 -2.88 -7.04 -9.87
N GLN A 32 -3.46 -6.39 -10.88
CA GLN A 32 -3.23 -6.79 -12.28
C GLN A 32 -1.78 -6.65 -12.71
N LYS A 33 -1.04 -5.75 -12.08
CA LYS A 33 0.36 -5.49 -12.44
C LYS A 33 1.35 -6.40 -11.74
N ILE A 34 0.87 -7.24 -10.84
CA ILE A 34 1.72 -8.13 -10.06
C ILE A 34 1.62 -9.54 -10.62
N ASP A 35 2.78 -10.13 -10.93
CA ASP A 35 2.88 -11.44 -11.56
C ASP A 35 2.75 -12.60 -10.57
N SER A 36 2.13 -12.36 -9.44
CA SER A 36 1.89 -13.39 -8.42
C SER A 36 0.41 -13.46 -8.13
N ASP A 37 -0.07 -14.62 -7.77
CA ASP A 37 -1.46 -14.80 -7.34
C ASP A 37 -1.54 -15.23 -5.88
N SER A 38 -0.46 -14.99 -5.11
CA SER A 38 -0.42 -15.36 -3.71
C SER A 38 -0.08 -14.14 -2.88
N PHE A 39 -0.98 -13.79 -1.96
CA PHE A 39 -0.89 -12.56 -1.18
C PHE A 39 -1.12 -12.85 0.29
N GLU A 40 -0.67 -11.92 1.12
CA GLU A 40 -0.87 -11.99 2.55
C GLU A 40 -1.55 -10.72 3.04
N PHE A 41 -2.59 -10.90 3.84
CA PHE A 41 -3.29 -9.79 4.46
C PHE A 41 -2.82 -9.68 5.91
N ASP A 42 -2.25 -8.54 6.28
CA ASP A 42 -1.75 -8.30 7.62
C ASP A 42 -2.28 -6.95 8.10
N GLY A 43 -3.16 -7.00 9.11
CA GLY A 43 -3.85 -5.82 9.56
C GLY A 43 -4.74 -5.25 8.45
N ASP A 44 -4.51 -4.01 8.09
CA ASP A 44 -5.27 -3.35 7.03
C ASP A 44 -4.47 -3.22 5.73
N ALA A 45 -3.41 -3.97 5.57
CA ALA A 45 -2.58 -3.89 4.37
C ALA A 45 -2.42 -5.24 3.69
N VAL A 46 -2.31 -5.20 2.38
CA VAL A 46 -2.11 -6.37 1.53
C VAL A 46 -0.66 -6.36 1.05
N TYR A 47 0.01 -7.49 1.21
CA TYR A 47 1.40 -7.67 0.78
C TYR A 47 1.49 -8.84 -0.18
N THR A 48 2.57 -8.87 -0.97
CA THR A 48 2.92 -10.12 -1.65
C THR A 48 3.25 -11.17 -0.60
N ASN A 49 3.19 -12.45 -1.00
CA ASN A 49 3.35 -13.56 -0.07
C ASN A 49 4.68 -13.55 0.67
N ASP A 50 5.74 -13.02 0.06
CA ASP A 50 7.06 -12.89 0.70
C ASP A 50 7.19 -11.60 1.53
N LYS A 51 6.14 -10.78 1.57
CA LYS A 51 6.08 -9.48 2.25
C LYS A 51 7.11 -8.47 1.77
N LYS A 52 7.67 -8.66 0.61
CA LYS A 52 8.64 -7.69 0.06
C LYS A 52 7.99 -6.50 -0.62
N ARG A 53 6.75 -6.64 -1.07
CA ARG A 53 6.00 -5.55 -1.68
C ARG A 53 4.73 -5.27 -0.88
N LEU A 54 4.55 -4.02 -0.47
CA LEU A 54 3.28 -3.56 0.06
C LEU A 54 2.40 -3.19 -1.12
N VAL A 55 1.31 -3.93 -1.31
CA VAL A 55 0.45 -3.81 -2.49
C VAL A 55 -0.59 -2.70 -2.31
N TYR A 56 -1.25 -2.68 -1.17
CA TYR A 56 -2.32 -1.72 -0.93
C TYR A 56 -2.61 -1.62 0.56
N CYS A 57 -2.93 -0.42 1.02
CA CYS A 57 -3.27 -0.17 2.42
C CYS A 57 -4.69 0.39 2.52
N MET A 58 -5.48 -0.19 3.40
CA MET A 58 -6.84 0.27 3.68
C MET A 58 -6.97 1.00 5.01
N SER A 59 -5.87 1.22 5.71
CA SER A 59 -5.91 1.87 7.01
C SER A 59 -6.54 3.25 6.93
N GLN A 60 -7.39 3.58 7.91
CA GLN A 60 -7.97 4.90 8.06
C GLN A 60 -7.30 5.66 9.20
N GLU A 61 -6.19 5.13 9.72
CA GLU A 61 -5.47 5.75 10.82
C GLU A 61 -4.63 6.94 10.36
N ALA A 62 -4.33 7.83 11.29
CA ALA A 62 -3.50 8.99 11.01
C ALA A 62 -2.02 8.64 10.83
N SER A 63 -1.60 7.49 11.32
CA SER A 63 -0.21 7.05 11.25
C SER A 63 -0.13 5.61 10.75
N PHE A 64 0.89 5.32 9.97
CA PHE A 64 1.16 3.97 9.51
C PHE A 64 2.67 3.73 9.47
N ALA A 65 3.08 2.56 9.92
CA ALA A 65 4.48 2.16 9.87
C ALA A 65 4.65 1.03 8.85
N ILE A 66 5.50 1.24 7.87
CA ILE A 66 5.84 0.21 6.90
C ILE A 66 6.71 -0.82 7.61
N PRO A 67 6.33 -2.12 7.60
CA PRO A 67 7.11 -3.14 8.30
C PRO A 67 8.50 -3.34 7.72
N GLU A 68 9.45 -3.70 8.58
CA GLU A 68 10.78 -4.12 8.13
C GLU A 68 10.64 -5.37 7.27
N GLY A 69 11.42 -5.44 6.21
CA GLY A 69 11.35 -6.52 5.22
C GLY A 69 10.69 -6.08 3.95
N VAL A 70 9.82 -5.07 4.00
CA VAL A 70 9.21 -4.50 2.79
C VAL A 70 10.28 -3.75 2.01
N GLU A 71 10.43 -4.08 0.74
CA GLU A 71 11.42 -3.46 -0.14
C GLU A 71 10.79 -2.49 -1.13
N ILE A 72 9.52 -2.69 -1.45
CA ILE A 72 8.82 -1.87 -2.44
C ILE A 72 7.48 -1.41 -1.87
N ILE A 73 7.24 -0.10 -1.90
CA ILE A 73 5.92 0.44 -1.67
C ILE A 73 5.26 0.56 -3.04
N GLY A 74 4.22 -0.21 -3.25
CA GLY A 74 3.65 -0.43 -4.55
C GLY A 74 2.89 0.77 -5.12
N GLU A 75 2.64 0.72 -6.41
CA GLU A 75 1.91 1.74 -7.13
C GLU A 75 0.52 1.94 -6.52
N MET A 76 0.21 3.17 -6.20
CA MET A 76 -1.07 3.58 -5.60
C MET A 76 -1.37 2.97 -4.22
N ALA A 77 -0.37 2.43 -3.54
CA ALA A 77 -0.59 1.68 -2.29
C ALA A 77 -1.31 2.51 -1.22
N PHE A 78 -1.00 3.80 -1.12
CA PHE A 78 -1.63 4.71 -0.14
C PHE A 78 -2.40 5.85 -0.81
N ARG A 79 -2.72 5.70 -2.08
CA ARG A 79 -3.38 6.77 -2.82
C ARG A 79 -4.69 7.16 -2.17
N GLY A 80 -4.89 8.46 -1.98
CA GLY A 80 -6.14 9.00 -1.48
C GLY A 80 -6.39 8.78 0.01
N LYS A 81 -5.34 8.49 0.80
CA LYS A 81 -5.48 8.31 2.23
C LYS A 81 -5.56 9.67 2.92
N LYS A 82 -6.77 10.21 3.00
CA LYS A 82 -6.99 11.57 3.48
C LYS A 82 -6.70 11.75 4.96
N ALA A 83 -6.80 10.69 5.75
CA ALA A 83 -6.54 10.76 7.18
C ALA A 83 -5.06 10.61 7.53
N LEU A 84 -4.24 10.12 6.59
CA LEU A 84 -2.85 9.80 6.85
C LEU A 84 -2.02 11.07 7.03
N LYS A 85 -1.42 11.22 8.19
CA LYS A 85 -0.57 12.37 8.55
C LYS A 85 0.89 11.99 8.69
N ASN A 86 1.15 10.78 9.16
CA ASN A 86 2.50 10.33 9.47
C ASN A 86 2.75 8.99 8.82
N ILE A 87 3.86 8.85 8.11
CA ILE A 87 4.28 7.59 7.55
C ILE A 87 5.73 7.31 7.99
N ILE A 88 5.93 6.11 8.53
CA ILE A 88 7.27 5.66 8.92
C ILE A 88 7.69 4.63 7.89
N ILE A 89 8.71 4.95 7.11
CA ILE A 89 9.20 4.06 6.06
C ILE A 89 10.37 3.25 6.62
N ALA A 90 10.24 1.92 6.56
CA ALA A 90 11.26 1.01 7.07
C ALA A 90 12.57 1.15 6.30
N ASN A 91 13.68 0.87 6.96
CA ASN A 91 15.00 0.96 6.34
C ASN A 91 15.20 -0.05 5.20
N SER A 92 14.41 -1.11 5.18
CA SER A 92 14.45 -2.12 4.12
C SER A 92 13.92 -1.62 2.77
N VAL A 93 13.13 -0.54 2.78
CA VAL A 93 12.48 -0.05 1.56
C VAL A 93 13.53 0.54 0.60
N LYS A 94 13.46 0.10 -0.65
CA LYS A 94 14.38 0.51 -1.71
C LYS A 94 13.69 1.29 -2.81
N GLU A 95 12.39 1.12 -2.97
CA GLU A 95 11.66 1.73 -4.07
C GLU A 95 10.27 2.20 -3.62
N ILE A 96 9.89 3.40 -4.05
CA ILE A 96 8.54 3.93 -3.87
C ILE A 96 7.99 4.18 -5.27
N GLU A 97 6.93 3.48 -5.63
CA GLU A 97 6.42 3.50 -7.00
C GLU A 97 5.46 4.65 -7.27
N HIS A 98 5.00 4.75 -8.52
CA HIS A 98 4.12 5.83 -8.98
C HIS A 98 2.89 5.96 -8.10
N ASP A 99 2.53 7.17 -7.77
CA ASP A 99 1.29 7.50 -7.07
C ASP A 99 1.14 6.81 -5.70
N ALA A 100 2.23 6.29 -5.13
CA ALA A 100 2.15 5.54 -3.88
C ALA A 100 1.44 6.33 -2.77
N PHE A 101 1.73 7.62 -2.66
CA PHE A 101 1.11 8.51 -1.68
C PHE A 101 0.37 9.67 -2.34
N TYR A 102 -0.07 9.48 -3.57
CA TYR A 102 -0.77 10.52 -4.31
C TYR A 102 -2.07 10.85 -3.59
N ASP A 103 -2.37 12.15 -3.50
CA ASP A 103 -3.62 12.62 -2.91
C ASP A 103 -3.75 12.32 -1.41
N CYS A 104 -2.63 12.16 -0.72
CA CYS A 104 -2.59 12.10 0.73
C CYS A 104 -2.46 13.53 1.26
N ASP A 105 -3.57 14.27 1.26
CA ASP A 105 -3.56 15.72 1.47
C ASP A 105 -3.07 16.15 2.84
N GLU A 106 -3.22 15.30 3.85
CA GLU A 106 -2.83 15.62 5.21
C GLU A 106 -1.46 15.07 5.59
N LEU A 107 -0.77 14.41 4.64
CA LEU A 107 0.54 13.82 4.94
C LEU A 107 1.57 14.90 5.23
N ASP A 108 2.11 14.88 6.43
CA ASP A 108 2.94 15.95 6.97
C ASP A 108 4.32 15.46 7.39
N ASN A 109 4.40 14.29 7.99
CA ASN A 109 5.65 13.75 8.50
C ASN A 109 6.04 12.51 7.71
N VAL A 110 7.08 12.67 6.89
CA VAL A 110 7.63 11.57 6.09
C VAL A 110 9.14 11.53 6.28
N TYR A 111 9.66 10.40 6.68
CA TYR A 111 11.09 10.17 6.69
C TYR A 111 11.42 9.14 5.63
N VAL A 112 12.22 9.53 4.65
CA VAL A 112 12.66 8.63 3.58
C VAL A 112 14.05 8.13 3.93
N PRO A 113 14.20 6.83 4.23
CA PRO A 113 15.52 6.30 4.62
C PRO A 113 16.53 6.39 3.48
N ALA A 114 17.81 6.41 3.84
CA ALA A 114 18.90 6.52 2.87
C ALA A 114 18.94 5.34 1.89
N GLY A 115 18.36 4.19 2.27
CA GLY A 115 18.33 3.02 1.39
C GLY A 115 17.36 3.11 0.22
N VAL A 116 16.45 4.10 0.23
CA VAL A 116 15.52 4.27 -0.88
C VAL A 116 16.29 4.81 -2.08
N LYS A 117 16.33 4.02 -3.15
CA LYS A 117 17.11 4.36 -4.35
C LYS A 117 16.25 4.89 -5.49
N VAL A 118 14.96 4.54 -5.51
CA VAL A 118 14.05 4.91 -6.59
C VAL A 118 12.78 5.49 -6.01
N VAL A 119 12.44 6.72 -6.39
CA VAL A 119 11.16 7.35 -6.07
C VAL A 119 10.56 7.77 -7.40
N LYS A 120 9.47 7.13 -7.79
CA LYS A 120 8.87 7.38 -9.11
C LYS A 120 7.93 8.57 -9.11
N SER A 121 7.44 8.93 -10.30
CA SER A 121 6.60 10.11 -10.51
C SER A 121 5.36 10.10 -9.62
N TYR A 122 5.05 11.24 -9.05
CA TYR A 122 3.87 11.43 -8.21
C TYR A 122 3.81 10.49 -7.00
N ALA A 123 4.96 9.99 -6.54
CA ALA A 123 4.99 9.12 -5.38
C ALA A 123 4.45 9.83 -4.13
N PHE A 124 4.63 11.14 -4.05
CA PHE A 124 4.11 11.95 -2.93
C PHE A 124 3.19 13.06 -3.37
#